data_f0cfe4ea3945234c83a2922a30e07a2a
#
_entry.id   f0cfe4ea3945234c83a2922a30e07a2a
#
_cell.length_a   1.000
_cell.length_b   1.000
_cell.length_c   1.000
_cell.angle_alpha   90.00
_cell.angle_beta   90.00
_cell.angle_gamma   90.00
#
_symmetry.space_group_name_H-M   'P 1'
#
loop_
_entity.id
_entity.type
_entity.pdbx_description
1 polymer ?
#
loop_
_entity_poly.entity_id
_entity_poly.type
_entity_poly.pdbx_seq_one_letter_code
_entity_poly.pdbx_strand_id
1 'polypeptide(L)'
;VFRTIPLGIGMDGTMAYPLVSCYLYGSEIKKAMEILTSIYPLKGSSYFLQISGVKFTYNPRRAIFDRVTDIWMGSEEEGYVPLDYSSSNKALYRISGNIYDTTFLKVIGSFTFNILNIVPKDRKGNPISDLVAYRIDADKRKPGIQELKEWVGVMEYIKSFPDIDGDGIPDVPEKYSGKLGRIVSEPSLNPFNLLSRGTMVTWVMFGVFVFLAAIVAFIVRFLVKKFKK
;
A
#
# COMPACT_ATOMS: atom_id res chain seq x y z
N VAL A 1 3.92 4.95 -23.32
CA VAL A 1 4.91 4.59 -22.31
C VAL A 1 5.66 5.82 -21.81
N PHE A 2 6.27 6.64 -22.67
CA PHE A 2 7.03 7.82 -22.23
C PHE A 2 6.24 8.90 -21.48
N ARG A 3 4.93 8.98 -21.64
CA ARG A 3 4.06 9.92 -20.90
C ARG A 3 3.70 9.45 -19.49
N THR A 4 3.88 8.17 -19.20
CA THR A 4 3.41 7.57 -17.95
C THR A 4 4.47 7.58 -16.84
N ILE A 5 5.77 7.72 -17.15
CA ILE A 5 6.77 7.20 -16.21
C ILE A 5 8.05 8.04 -15.97
N PRO A 6 8.39 9.11 -16.67
CA PRO A 6 9.62 9.81 -16.31
C PRO A 6 9.40 10.80 -15.18
N LEU A 7 9.22 10.29 -13.94
CA LEU A 7 9.36 11.12 -12.75
C LEU A 7 10.82 11.10 -12.31
N GLY A 8 11.41 12.29 -12.20
CA GLY A 8 12.74 12.50 -11.63
C GLY A 8 13.90 12.08 -12.53
N ILE A 9 15.07 12.09 -11.95
CA ILE A 9 16.35 11.70 -12.54
C ILE A 9 16.99 10.67 -11.64
N GLY A 10 17.56 9.61 -12.21
CA GLY A 10 18.31 8.59 -11.48
C GLY A 10 19.69 9.07 -11.04
N MET A 11 20.40 8.26 -10.27
CA MET A 11 21.76 8.52 -9.86
C MET A 11 22.73 8.44 -11.04
N ASP A 12 22.33 7.75 -12.12
CA ASP A 12 23.04 7.65 -13.39
C ASP A 12 22.84 8.88 -14.31
N GLY A 13 22.09 9.90 -13.86
CA GLY A 13 21.76 11.11 -14.62
C GLY A 13 20.73 10.90 -15.73
N THR A 14 20.16 9.72 -15.88
CA THR A 14 19.10 9.44 -16.88
C THR A 14 17.70 9.70 -16.32
N MET A 15 16.73 9.91 -17.23
CA MET A 15 15.34 10.16 -16.85
C MET A 15 14.72 8.95 -16.14
N ALA A 16 13.82 9.23 -15.21
CA ALA A 16 13.08 8.36 -14.32
C ALA A 16 13.86 7.89 -13.08
N TYR A 17 13.13 7.78 -11.98
CA TYR A 17 13.65 7.18 -10.76
C TYR A 17 13.95 5.69 -10.96
N PRO A 18 15.03 5.16 -10.33
CA PRO A 18 15.32 3.74 -10.36
C PRO A 18 14.36 2.94 -9.50
N LEU A 19 14.16 1.68 -9.88
CA LEU A 19 13.53 0.69 -9.01
C LEU A 19 14.50 0.24 -7.92
N VAL A 20 13.97 0.08 -6.72
CA VAL A 20 14.65 -0.50 -5.56
C VAL A 20 13.95 -1.76 -5.11
N SER A 21 14.67 -2.66 -4.45
CA SER A 21 14.11 -3.87 -3.87
C SER A 21 14.46 -3.94 -2.38
N CYS A 22 13.45 -4.12 -1.54
CA CYS A 22 13.62 -4.28 -0.10
C CYS A 22 12.62 -5.31 0.44
N TYR A 23 12.61 -5.50 1.75
CA TYR A 23 11.72 -6.44 2.41
C TYR A 23 10.85 -5.72 3.44
N LEU A 24 9.59 -6.15 3.53
CA LEU A 24 8.64 -5.72 4.56
C LEU A 24 8.07 -6.94 5.30
N TYR A 25 7.65 -6.73 6.54
CA TYR A 25 6.78 -7.66 7.24
C TYR A 25 5.34 -7.59 6.71
N GLY A 26 4.55 -8.64 6.89
CA GLY A 26 3.14 -8.66 6.51
C GLY A 26 2.35 -7.49 7.14
N SER A 27 2.63 -7.17 8.41
CA SER A 27 2.03 -6.01 9.09
C SER A 27 2.37 -4.66 8.46
N GLU A 28 3.55 -4.52 7.84
CA GLU A 28 3.95 -3.31 7.13
C GLU A 28 3.32 -3.23 5.74
N ILE A 29 3.12 -4.37 5.08
CA ILE A 29 2.33 -4.45 3.84
C ILE A 29 0.90 -3.98 4.10
N LYS A 30 0.26 -4.41 5.20
CA LYS A 30 -1.06 -3.87 5.59
C LYS A 30 -1.02 -2.35 5.74
N LYS A 31 -0.01 -1.80 6.41
CA LYS A 31 0.14 -0.35 6.57
C LYS A 31 0.31 0.38 5.23
N ALA A 32 1.03 -0.20 4.28
CA ALA A 32 1.15 0.35 2.93
C ALA A 32 -0.22 0.39 2.21
N MET A 33 -1.04 -0.65 2.35
CA MET A 33 -2.41 -0.67 1.79
C MET A 33 -3.34 0.35 2.49
N GLU A 34 -3.11 0.65 3.77
CA GLU A 34 -3.85 1.72 4.47
C GLU A 34 -3.58 3.11 3.89
N ILE A 35 -2.45 3.35 3.24
CA ILE A 35 -2.19 4.61 2.51
C ILE A 35 -3.23 4.79 1.40
N LEU A 36 -3.50 3.73 0.62
CA LEU A 36 -4.50 3.76 -0.44
C LEU A 36 -5.93 4.01 0.07
N THR A 37 -6.27 3.47 1.23
CA THR A 37 -7.62 3.52 1.77
C THR A 37 -7.88 4.73 2.67
N SER A 38 -6.83 5.27 3.29
CA SER A 38 -6.95 6.31 4.32
C SER A 38 -6.31 7.64 3.91
N ILE A 39 -5.19 7.64 3.17
CA ILE A 39 -4.51 8.88 2.74
C ILE A 39 -5.05 9.36 1.40
N TYR A 40 -5.14 8.48 0.40
CA TYR A 40 -5.65 8.83 -0.92
C TYR A 40 -7.01 9.56 -0.90
N PRO A 41 -8.04 9.12 -0.15
CA PRO A 41 -9.33 9.83 -0.11
C PRO A 41 -9.25 11.25 0.45
N LEU A 42 -8.20 11.56 1.23
CA LEU A 42 -8.00 12.86 1.86
C LEU A 42 -7.10 13.80 1.04
N LYS A 43 -6.11 13.22 0.33
CA LYS A 43 -5.03 13.97 -0.32
C LYS A 43 -5.09 13.94 -1.85
N GLY A 44 -5.93 13.08 -2.43
CA GLY A 44 -6.16 12.99 -3.88
C GLY A 44 -5.31 11.95 -4.60
N SER A 45 -5.45 11.92 -5.94
CA SER A 45 -4.96 10.85 -6.80
C SER A 45 -3.43 10.64 -6.81
N SER A 46 -2.66 11.66 -6.45
CA SER A 46 -1.19 11.56 -6.32
C SER A 46 -0.73 10.54 -5.27
N TYR A 47 -1.63 10.15 -4.36
CA TYR A 47 -1.36 9.15 -3.31
C TYR A 47 -1.92 7.77 -3.65
N PHE A 48 -2.41 7.57 -4.88
CA PHE A 48 -2.94 6.28 -5.31
C PHE A 48 -1.83 5.41 -5.86
N LEU A 49 -1.36 4.46 -5.04
CA LEU A 49 -0.35 3.48 -5.45
C LEU A 49 -0.98 2.42 -6.37
N GLN A 50 -0.35 2.16 -7.49
CA GLN A 50 -0.63 0.98 -8.31
C GLN A 50 0.15 -0.20 -7.72
N ILE A 51 -0.54 -1.33 -7.52
CA ILE A 51 0.04 -2.51 -6.87
C ILE A 51 -0.04 -3.74 -7.76
N SER A 52 0.94 -4.64 -7.62
CA SER A 52 0.96 -5.98 -8.21
C SER A 52 1.42 -7.00 -7.18
N GLY A 53 1.03 -8.26 -7.33
CA GLY A 53 1.36 -9.32 -6.39
C GLY A 53 0.57 -9.27 -5.07
N VAL A 54 -0.40 -8.36 -4.95
CA VAL A 54 -1.26 -8.19 -3.78
C VAL A 54 -2.70 -7.95 -4.22
N LYS A 55 -3.63 -8.62 -3.56
CA LYS A 55 -5.07 -8.34 -3.60
C LYS A 55 -5.54 -8.03 -2.19
N PHE A 56 -6.42 -7.04 -2.00
CA PHE A 56 -6.97 -6.78 -0.68
C PHE A 56 -8.40 -6.24 -0.72
N THR A 57 -9.11 -6.44 0.38
CA THR A 57 -10.41 -5.82 0.64
C THR A 57 -10.30 -4.75 1.72
N TYR A 58 -11.19 -3.79 1.66
CA TYR A 58 -11.28 -2.75 2.69
C TYR A 58 -12.71 -2.28 2.90
N ASN A 59 -13.04 -1.89 4.12
CA ASN A 59 -14.30 -1.24 4.44
C ASN A 59 -14.06 0.26 4.71
N PRO A 60 -14.52 1.17 3.82
CA PRO A 60 -14.31 2.60 3.96
C PRO A 60 -15.02 3.23 5.17
N ARG A 61 -15.94 2.49 5.83
CA ARG A 61 -16.66 2.92 7.03
C ARG A 61 -15.91 2.64 8.33
N ARG A 62 -14.81 1.89 8.27
CA ARG A 62 -13.94 1.63 9.42
C ARG A 62 -13.11 2.85 9.81
N ALA A 63 -12.44 2.73 10.96
CA ALA A 63 -11.49 3.72 11.45
C ALA A 63 -10.42 4.05 10.40
N ILE A 64 -10.07 5.32 10.26
CA ILE A 64 -8.94 5.77 9.43
C ILE A 64 -7.67 5.06 9.92
N PHE A 65 -6.83 4.60 8.99
CA PHE A 65 -5.64 3.77 9.21
C PHE A 65 -5.92 2.34 9.68
N ASP A 66 -7.19 1.90 9.61
CA ASP A 66 -7.56 0.51 9.89
C ASP A 66 -8.77 0.05 9.04
N ARG A 67 -8.78 0.46 7.78
CA ARG A 67 -9.85 0.13 6.82
C ARG A 67 -9.65 -1.19 6.11
N VAL A 68 -8.40 -1.62 5.93
CA VAL A 68 -8.04 -2.87 5.24
C VAL A 68 -8.43 -4.06 6.10
N THR A 69 -9.18 -4.99 5.52
CA THR A 69 -9.75 -6.17 6.23
C THR A 69 -9.02 -7.45 5.90
N ASP A 70 -8.80 -7.73 4.64
CA ASP A 70 -8.15 -8.96 4.18
C ASP A 70 -7.11 -8.64 3.11
N ILE A 71 -6.01 -9.38 3.13
CA ILE A 71 -4.91 -9.24 2.16
C ILE A 71 -4.49 -10.62 1.70
N TRP A 72 -4.27 -10.74 0.40
CA TRP A 72 -3.72 -11.95 -0.23
C TRP A 72 -2.50 -11.57 -1.06
N MET A 73 -1.50 -12.44 -1.04
CA MET A 73 -0.31 -12.37 -1.88
C MET A 73 -0.45 -13.34 -3.05
N GLY A 74 0.01 -12.93 -4.23
CA GLY A 74 -0.02 -13.77 -5.42
C GLY A 74 -0.55 -13.06 -6.66
N SER A 75 -0.96 -13.84 -7.64
CA SER A 75 -1.53 -13.38 -8.91
C SER A 75 -2.74 -14.21 -9.30
N GLU A 76 -3.45 -13.80 -10.36
CA GLU A 76 -4.55 -14.61 -10.91
C GLU A 76 -4.05 -15.91 -11.54
N GLU A 77 -2.82 -15.91 -12.05
CA GLU A 77 -2.23 -17.07 -12.72
C GLU A 77 -1.69 -18.10 -11.70
N GLU A 78 -1.05 -17.63 -10.63
CA GLU A 78 -0.42 -18.48 -9.61
C GLU A 78 -1.36 -18.79 -8.42
N GLY A 79 -2.48 -18.06 -8.34
CA GLY A 79 -3.40 -18.09 -7.21
C GLY A 79 -3.02 -17.09 -6.11
N TYR A 80 -3.95 -16.88 -5.18
CA TYR A 80 -3.80 -15.97 -4.06
C TYR A 80 -3.75 -16.71 -2.74
N VAL A 81 -2.77 -16.40 -1.90
CA VAL A 81 -2.58 -16.97 -0.55
C VAL A 81 -2.84 -15.87 0.49
N PRO A 82 -3.64 -16.12 1.54
CA PRO A 82 -3.85 -15.15 2.61
C PRO A 82 -2.54 -14.70 3.24
N LEU A 83 -2.38 -13.40 3.44
CA LEU A 83 -1.25 -12.81 4.14
C LEU A 83 -1.51 -12.78 5.65
N ASP A 84 -0.63 -13.41 6.44
CA ASP A 84 -0.61 -13.16 7.88
C ASP A 84 0.09 -11.83 8.18
N TYR A 85 -0.73 -10.82 8.47
CA TYR A 85 -0.27 -9.49 8.86
C TYR A 85 -0.29 -9.24 10.38
N SER A 86 -0.32 -10.29 11.19
CA SER A 86 -0.16 -10.17 12.64
C SER A 86 1.21 -9.56 12.99
N SER A 87 1.27 -8.78 14.07
CA SER A 87 2.52 -8.13 14.50
C SER A 87 3.58 -9.12 14.99
N SER A 88 3.15 -10.33 15.35
CA SER A 88 4.02 -11.45 15.76
C SER A 88 4.70 -12.13 14.56
N ASN A 89 4.08 -12.09 13.38
CA ASN A 89 4.66 -12.69 12.17
C ASN A 89 5.84 -11.84 11.67
N LYS A 90 7.02 -12.44 11.61
CA LYS A 90 8.27 -11.82 11.14
C LYS A 90 8.71 -12.34 9.77
N ALA A 91 7.83 -13.00 9.03
CA ALA A 91 8.10 -13.38 7.64
C ALA A 91 8.37 -12.12 6.80
N LEU A 92 9.43 -12.20 6.00
CA LEU A 92 9.88 -11.12 5.14
C LEU A 92 9.36 -11.33 3.72
N TYR A 93 8.65 -10.35 3.21
CA TYR A 93 8.15 -10.31 1.85
C TYR A 93 8.98 -9.32 1.03
N ARG A 94 9.54 -9.81 -0.09
CA ARG A 94 10.28 -8.95 -1.01
C ARG A 94 9.30 -8.04 -1.75
N ILE A 95 9.58 -6.75 -1.73
CA ILE A 95 8.86 -5.75 -2.52
C ILE A 95 9.82 -5.04 -3.46
N SER A 96 9.27 -4.54 -4.56
CA SER A 96 9.97 -3.64 -5.48
C SER A 96 9.07 -2.44 -5.77
N GLY A 97 9.67 -1.28 -5.89
CA GLY A 97 9.00 -0.03 -6.22
C GLY A 97 10.01 1.00 -6.67
N ASN A 98 9.57 2.15 -7.17
CA ASN A 98 10.52 3.22 -7.44
C ASN A 98 11.08 3.80 -6.13
N ILE A 99 12.25 4.39 -6.21
CA ILE A 99 12.93 4.90 -5.01
C ILE A 99 12.15 6.03 -4.34
N TYR A 100 11.40 6.83 -5.10
CA TYR A 100 10.58 7.92 -4.57
C TYR A 100 9.43 7.39 -3.70
N ASP A 101 8.64 6.46 -4.23
CA ASP A 101 7.53 5.85 -3.49
C ASP A 101 8.03 5.07 -2.28
N THR A 102 9.14 4.34 -2.41
CA THR A 102 9.72 3.57 -1.29
C THR A 102 10.27 4.50 -0.20
N THR A 103 10.83 5.65 -0.57
CA THR A 103 11.24 6.69 0.39
C THR A 103 10.03 7.31 1.07
N PHE A 104 8.94 7.55 0.33
CA PHE A 104 7.69 8.05 0.89
C PHE A 104 7.11 7.10 1.95
N LEU A 105 7.20 5.78 1.75
CA LEU A 105 6.78 4.81 2.77
C LEU A 105 7.51 5.00 4.11
N LYS A 106 8.79 5.37 4.09
CA LYS A 106 9.55 5.69 5.33
C LYS A 106 9.05 6.96 6.01
N VAL A 107 8.68 7.97 5.22
CA VAL A 107 8.30 9.30 5.72
C VAL A 107 6.86 9.32 6.22
N ILE A 108 5.98 8.47 5.67
CA ILE A 108 4.56 8.46 6.03
C ILE A 108 4.32 8.24 7.53
N GLY A 109 5.21 7.52 8.21
CA GLY A 109 5.15 7.31 9.66
C GLY A 109 5.11 8.64 10.43
N SER A 110 5.94 9.61 10.08
CA SER A 110 5.99 10.92 10.74
C SER A 110 4.71 11.73 10.54
N PHE A 111 4.05 11.61 9.39
CA PHE A 111 2.78 12.29 9.10
C PHE A 111 1.56 11.63 9.75
N THR A 112 1.71 10.40 10.22
CA THR A 112 0.61 9.60 10.80
C THR A 112 0.85 9.26 12.26
N PHE A 113 1.63 10.06 13.00
CA PHE A 113 1.99 9.82 14.40
C PHE A 113 2.55 8.40 14.64
N ASN A 114 3.33 7.89 13.70
CA ASN A 114 3.88 6.53 13.64
C ASN A 114 2.84 5.39 13.53
N ILE A 115 1.56 5.70 13.29
CA ILE A 115 0.55 4.66 13.06
C ILE A 115 0.89 3.84 11.82
N LEU A 116 1.24 4.50 10.72
CA LEU A 116 1.67 3.87 9.47
C LEU A 116 3.21 3.81 9.33
N ASN A 117 3.92 3.58 10.43
CA ASN A 117 5.37 3.41 10.36
C ASN A 117 5.73 2.15 9.57
N ILE A 118 6.47 2.32 8.46
CA ILE A 118 6.94 1.27 7.55
C ILE A 118 8.45 1.40 7.44
N VAL A 119 9.16 0.34 7.77
CA VAL A 119 10.63 0.34 7.79
C VAL A 119 11.15 -0.66 6.76
N PRO A 120 11.61 -0.22 5.58
CA PRO A 120 12.24 -1.09 4.62
C PRO A 120 13.43 -1.84 5.22
N LYS A 121 13.58 -3.12 4.88
CA LYS A 121 14.58 -4.02 5.45
C LYS A 121 15.40 -4.70 4.36
N ASP A 122 16.58 -5.14 4.73
CA ASP A 122 17.38 -6.05 3.92
C ASP A 122 16.85 -7.51 3.99
N ARG A 123 17.47 -8.42 3.25
CA ARG A 123 17.10 -9.84 3.24
C ARG A 123 17.23 -10.53 4.61
N LYS A 124 18.02 -9.95 5.53
CA LYS A 124 18.22 -10.47 6.89
C LYS A 124 17.26 -9.87 7.91
N GLY A 125 16.42 -8.90 7.47
CA GLY A 125 15.47 -8.20 8.33
C GLY A 125 16.03 -6.97 9.03
N ASN A 126 17.25 -6.52 8.69
CA ASN A 126 17.82 -5.31 9.25
C ASN A 126 17.24 -4.06 8.55
N PRO A 127 16.93 -2.99 9.29
CA PRO A 127 16.47 -1.75 8.71
C PRO A 127 17.46 -1.16 7.68
N ILE A 128 16.93 -0.72 6.55
CA ILE A 128 17.71 -0.01 5.52
C ILE A 128 17.69 1.49 5.82
N SER A 129 18.85 2.07 6.02
CA SER A 129 19.03 3.53 6.16
C SER A 129 19.03 4.23 4.80
N ASP A 130 19.78 3.69 3.84
CA ASP A 130 19.95 4.24 2.49
C ASP A 130 19.38 3.27 1.43
N LEU A 131 18.28 3.66 0.78
CA LEU A 131 17.65 2.91 -0.29
C LEU A 131 18.43 2.97 -1.61
N VAL A 132 19.31 3.95 -1.79
CA VAL A 132 20.12 4.10 -3.02
C VAL A 132 20.99 2.86 -3.24
N ALA A 133 21.51 2.27 -2.16
CA ALA A 133 22.31 1.05 -2.22
C ALA A 133 21.52 -0.20 -2.65
N TYR A 134 20.17 -0.12 -2.61
CA TYR A 134 19.26 -1.24 -2.93
C TYR A 134 18.57 -1.09 -4.29
N ARG A 135 19.14 -0.24 -5.16
CA ARG A 135 18.68 -0.13 -6.56
C ARG A 135 18.83 -1.46 -7.27
N ILE A 136 17.86 -1.78 -8.10
CA ILE A 136 17.92 -3.00 -8.91
C ILE A 136 18.90 -2.78 -10.05
N ASP A 137 19.90 -3.65 -10.13
CA ASP A 137 20.88 -3.67 -11.20
C ASP A 137 20.33 -4.45 -12.40
N ALA A 138 20.11 -3.76 -13.50
CA ALA A 138 19.57 -4.31 -14.75
C ALA A 138 20.60 -5.11 -15.56
N ASP A 139 21.91 -4.88 -15.38
CA ASP A 139 22.96 -5.58 -16.12
C ASP A 139 24.23 -5.78 -15.26
N LYS A 140 24.23 -6.87 -14.52
CA LYS A 140 25.36 -7.25 -13.62
C LYS A 140 26.68 -7.55 -14.33
N ARG A 141 26.71 -7.58 -15.67
CA ARG A 141 27.92 -7.79 -16.46
C ARG A 141 28.73 -6.50 -16.62
N LYS A 142 28.11 -5.36 -16.35
CA LYS A 142 28.76 -4.04 -16.40
C LYS A 142 29.21 -3.60 -15.01
N PRO A 143 30.30 -2.84 -14.89
CA PRO A 143 30.75 -2.32 -13.60
C PRO A 143 29.75 -1.27 -13.07
N GLY A 144 29.54 -1.25 -11.75
CA GLY A 144 28.58 -0.38 -11.09
C GLY A 144 27.14 -0.89 -11.19
N ILE A 145 26.19 -0.09 -10.74
CA ILE A 145 24.76 -0.41 -10.79
C ILE A 145 24.16 0.21 -12.05
N GLN A 146 23.69 -0.65 -12.95
CA GLN A 146 22.90 -0.24 -14.11
C GLN A 146 21.43 -0.11 -13.66
N GLU A 147 20.99 1.10 -13.39
CA GLU A 147 19.69 1.34 -12.78
C GLU A 147 18.53 0.82 -13.63
N LEU A 148 17.75 -0.12 -13.09
CA LEU A 148 16.50 -0.54 -13.72
C LEU A 148 15.45 0.55 -13.52
N LYS A 149 15.01 1.18 -14.61
CA LYS A 149 13.96 2.20 -14.62
C LYS A 149 12.57 1.56 -14.80
N GLU A 150 11.53 2.18 -14.24
CA GLU A 150 10.15 1.70 -14.40
C GLU A 150 9.75 1.51 -15.86
N TRP A 151 10.08 2.47 -16.72
CA TRP A 151 9.72 2.40 -18.13
C TRP A 151 10.39 1.23 -18.88
N VAL A 152 11.59 0.82 -18.42
CA VAL A 152 12.26 -0.37 -18.97
C VAL A 152 11.45 -1.62 -18.61
N GLY A 153 11.05 -1.76 -17.36
CA GLY A 153 10.21 -2.87 -16.91
C GLY A 153 8.88 -2.93 -17.66
N VAL A 154 8.22 -1.78 -17.86
CA VAL A 154 6.96 -1.72 -18.61
C VAL A 154 7.18 -2.09 -20.10
N MET A 155 8.24 -1.60 -20.73
CA MET A 155 8.55 -1.94 -22.11
C MET A 155 8.80 -3.44 -22.29
N GLU A 156 9.62 -4.04 -21.41
CA GLU A 156 9.89 -5.48 -21.50
C GLU A 156 8.63 -6.31 -21.25
N TYR A 157 7.75 -5.86 -20.35
CA TYR A 157 6.48 -6.51 -20.11
C TYR A 157 5.54 -6.42 -21.32
N ILE A 158 5.43 -5.25 -21.97
CA ILE A 158 4.64 -5.10 -23.20
C ILE A 158 5.19 -5.99 -24.31
N LYS A 159 6.52 -6.03 -24.50
CA LYS A 159 7.16 -6.90 -25.49
C LYS A 159 6.93 -8.39 -25.25
N SER A 160 6.57 -8.80 -24.03
CA SER A 160 6.28 -10.19 -23.72
C SER A 160 4.89 -10.66 -24.18
N PHE A 161 4.03 -9.74 -24.62
CA PHE A 161 2.72 -10.10 -25.16
C PHE A 161 2.84 -10.59 -26.61
N PRO A 162 1.94 -11.48 -27.03
CA PRO A 162 1.88 -11.90 -28.44
C PRO A 162 1.43 -10.75 -29.34
N ASP A 163 1.91 -10.76 -30.57
CA ASP A 163 1.38 -10.01 -31.69
C ASP A 163 0.29 -10.88 -32.34
N ILE A 164 -0.98 -10.58 -32.08
CA ILE A 164 -2.12 -11.41 -32.47
C ILE A 164 -2.58 -11.06 -33.90
N ASP A 165 -2.51 -9.78 -34.27
CA ASP A 165 -2.97 -9.31 -35.58
C ASP A 165 -1.86 -9.24 -36.65
N GLY A 166 -0.60 -9.46 -36.27
CA GLY A 166 0.55 -9.56 -37.15
C GLY A 166 1.05 -8.21 -37.69
N ASP A 167 0.78 -7.11 -36.97
CA ASP A 167 1.21 -5.76 -37.35
C ASP A 167 2.65 -5.43 -36.92
N GLY A 168 3.30 -6.33 -36.19
CA GLY A 168 4.64 -6.17 -35.60
C GLY A 168 4.67 -5.48 -34.24
N ILE A 169 3.51 -5.22 -33.62
CA ILE A 169 3.38 -4.60 -32.30
C ILE A 169 2.69 -5.58 -31.36
N PRO A 170 3.25 -5.84 -30.16
CA PRO A 170 2.60 -6.71 -29.18
C PRO A 170 1.24 -6.19 -28.72
N ASP A 171 0.23 -7.07 -28.70
CA ASP A 171 -1.12 -6.75 -28.26
C ASP A 171 -1.26 -6.79 -26.75
N VAL A 172 -1.63 -5.65 -26.17
CA VAL A 172 -1.91 -5.58 -24.72
C VAL A 172 -3.25 -6.28 -24.43
N PRO A 173 -3.27 -7.33 -23.58
CA PRO A 173 -4.48 -8.06 -23.27
C PRO A 173 -5.61 -7.18 -22.75
N GLU A 174 -6.85 -7.46 -23.18
CA GLU A 174 -8.05 -6.68 -22.82
C GLU A 174 -8.27 -6.56 -21.30
N LYS A 175 -7.79 -7.52 -20.52
CA LYS A 175 -7.84 -7.45 -19.04
C LYS A 175 -7.26 -6.16 -18.46
N TYR A 176 -6.36 -5.47 -19.19
CA TYR A 176 -5.76 -4.20 -18.76
C TYR A 176 -6.57 -2.96 -19.13
N SER A 177 -7.65 -3.10 -19.90
CA SER A 177 -8.56 -2.00 -20.24
C SER A 177 -9.49 -1.61 -19.09
N GLY A 178 -9.60 -2.43 -18.06
CA GLY A 178 -10.54 -2.29 -16.95
C GLY A 178 -9.91 -2.38 -15.56
N LYS A 179 -10.78 -2.53 -14.57
CA LYS A 179 -10.36 -2.75 -13.18
C LYS A 179 -9.87 -4.18 -12.99
N LEU A 180 -8.67 -4.33 -12.47
CA LEU A 180 -8.06 -5.64 -12.22
C LEU A 180 -8.59 -6.36 -10.96
N GLY A 181 -9.56 -5.78 -10.22
CA GLY A 181 -10.17 -6.43 -9.06
C GLY A 181 -9.24 -6.68 -7.87
N ARG A 182 -8.07 -6.05 -7.84
CA ARG A 182 -7.08 -6.24 -6.76
C ARG A 182 -7.35 -5.37 -5.53
N ILE A 183 -8.09 -4.28 -5.69
CA ILE A 183 -8.46 -3.35 -4.63
C ILE A 183 -9.98 -3.33 -4.54
N VAL A 184 -10.54 -4.01 -3.54
CA VAL A 184 -11.98 -4.26 -3.44
C VAL A 184 -12.57 -3.50 -2.27
N SER A 185 -13.55 -2.63 -2.54
CA SER A 185 -14.29 -1.90 -1.52
C SER A 185 -15.52 -2.67 -1.08
N GLU A 186 -15.63 -2.95 0.22
CA GLU A 186 -16.76 -3.65 0.86
C GLU A 186 -17.38 -2.79 1.96
N PRO A 187 -18.15 -1.74 1.61
CA PRO A 187 -18.71 -0.82 2.59
C PRO A 187 -19.76 -1.53 3.45
N SER A 188 -19.59 -1.49 4.78
CA SER A 188 -20.52 -2.07 5.74
C SER A 188 -20.59 -1.22 7.01
N LEU A 189 -21.79 -1.00 7.53
CA LEU A 189 -22.06 -0.37 8.82
C LEU A 189 -22.38 -1.41 9.92
N ASN A 190 -22.35 -2.71 9.60
CA ASN A 190 -22.54 -3.75 10.59
C ASN A 190 -21.46 -3.63 11.68
N PRO A 191 -21.82 -3.50 12.99
CA PRO A 191 -20.86 -3.34 14.08
C PRO A 191 -19.79 -4.45 14.13
N PHE A 192 -20.17 -5.68 13.80
CA PHE A 192 -19.20 -6.77 13.72
C PHE A 192 -18.15 -6.51 12.64
N ASN A 193 -18.55 -6.08 11.43
CA ASN A 193 -17.63 -5.77 10.34
C ASN A 193 -16.79 -4.51 10.61
N LEU A 194 -17.29 -3.59 11.44
CA LEU A 194 -16.55 -2.39 11.83
C LEU A 194 -15.45 -2.69 12.85
N LEU A 195 -15.68 -3.65 13.76
CA LEU A 195 -14.79 -3.93 14.89
C LEU A 195 -13.94 -5.19 14.70
N SER A 196 -14.45 -6.19 13.91
CA SER A 196 -13.71 -7.42 13.63
C SER A 196 -12.35 -7.13 12.98
N ARG A 197 -11.32 -7.87 13.38
CA ARG A 197 -9.94 -7.69 12.88
C ARG A 197 -9.40 -6.27 13.11
N GLY A 198 -10.00 -5.51 14.06
CA GLY A 198 -9.58 -4.18 14.40
C GLY A 198 -8.19 -4.19 15.04
N THR A 199 -7.34 -3.29 14.58
CA THR A 199 -6.05 -3.00 15.22
C THR A 199 -6.25 -2.11 16.44
N MET A 200 -5.16 -1.76 17.13
CA MET A 200 -5.19 -0.79 18.24
C MET A 200 -5.90 0.52 17.84
N VAL A 201 -5.79 0.95 16.60
CA VAL A 201 -6.44 2.18 16.09
C VAL A 201 -7.96 2.08 16.23
N THR A 202 -8.58 0.99 15.75
CA THR A 202 -10.02 0.76 15.89
C THR A 202 -10.46 0.77 17.34
N TRP A 203 -9.73 0.09 18.23
CA TRP A 203 -10.12 -0.01 19.63
C TRP A 203 -9.97 1.30 20.40
N VAL A 204 -8.93 2.08 20.11
CA VAL A 204 -8.76 3.44 20.66
C VAL A 204 -9.90 4.35 20.20
N MET A 205 -10.22 4.37 18.90
CA MET A 205 -11.31 5.18 18.36
C MET A 205 -12.66 4.76 18.93
N PHE A 206 -12.91 3.46 19.07
CA PHE A 206 -14.12 2.95 19.71
C PHE A 206 -14.22 3.38 21.19
N GLY A 207 -13.13 3.29 21.95
CA GLY A 207 -13.07 3.76 23.33
C GLY A 207 -13.37 5.25 23.47
N VAL A 208 -12.78 6.08 22.60
CA VAL A 208 -13.07 7.53 22.55
C VAL A 208 -14.54 7.78 22.24
N PHE A 209 -15.12 7.07 21.26
CA PHE A 209 -16.54 7.19 20.94
C PHE A 209 -17.45 6.85 22.14
N VAL A 210 -17.20 5.74 22.80
CA VAL A 210 -17.96 5.32 24.01
C VAL A 210 -17.84 6.35 25.12
N PHE A 211 -16.64 6.89 25.35
CA PHE A 211 -16.39 7.93 26.36
C PHE A 211 -17.17 9.20 26.05
N LEU A 212 -17.15 9.68 24.82
CA LEU A 212 -17.92 10.86 24.39
C LEU A 212 -19.44 10.63 24.51
N ALA A 213 -19.92 9.45 24.13
CA ALA A 213 -21.34 9.09 24.29
C ALA A 213 -21.77 9.09 25.77
N ALA A 214 -20.92 8.59 26.66
CA ALA A 214 -21.17 8.62 28.11
C ALA A 214 -21.24 10.06 28.64
N ILE A 215 -20.35 10.96 28.20
CA ILE A 215 -20.40 12.41 28.56
C ILE A 215 -21.71 13.03 28.10
N VAL A 216 -22.12 12.81 26.85
CA VAL A 216 -23.38 13.34 26.33
C VAL A 216 -24.57 12.81 27.14
N ALA A 217 -24.62 11.52 27.42
CA ALA A 217 -25.67 10.91 28.24
C ALA A 217 -25.72 11.50 29.67
N PHE A 218 -24.55 11.76 30.26
CA PHE A 218 -24.47 12.40 31.57
C PHE A 218 -25.01 13.83 31.54
N ILE A 219 -24.62 14.63 30.55
CA ILE A 219 -25.10 16.02 30.37
C ILE A 219 -26.62 16.04 30.19
N VAL A 220 -27.15 15.21 29.28
CA VAL A 220 -28.61 15.10 29.05
C VAL A 220 -29.33 14.74 30.34
N ARG A 221 -28.86 13.74 31.08
CA ARG A 221 -29.46 13.33 32.35
C ARG A 221 -29.41 14.44 33.39
N PHE A 222 -28.32 15.20 33.44
CA PHE A 222 -28.18 16.35 34.36
C PHE A 222 -29.19 17.47 34.02
N LEU A 223 -29.29 17.84 32.72
CA LEU A 223 -30.23 18.85 32.24
C LEU A 223 -31.68 18.45 32.52
N VAL A 224 -32.08 17.22 32.20
CA VAL A 224 -33.43 16.71 32.47
C VAL A 224 -33.77 16.77 33.95
N LYS A 225 -32.83 16.46 34.84
CA LYS A 225 -33.04 16.58 36.29
C LYS A 225 -33.20 18.03 36.71
N LYS A 226 -32.51 18.98 36.09
CA LYS A 226 -32.58 20.43 36.43
C LYS A 226 -33.91 21.06 35.99
N PHE A 227 -34.46 20.63 34.86
CA PHE A 227 -35.74 21.12 34.32
C PHE A 227 -36.97 20.43 34.90
N LYS A 228 -36.81 19.34 35.68
CA LYS A 228 -37.91 18.65 36.38
C LYS A 228 -38.10 19.19 37.83
N LYS A 229 -37.26 20.09 38.26
CA LYS A 229 -37.43 20.87 39.50
C LYS A 229 -37.96 22.26 39.17
#